data_bd691ff1438e3d624399409a8455a556
#
_entry.id   bd691ff1438e3d624399409a8455a556
#
_cell.length_a   1.000
_cell.length_b   1.000
_cell.length_c   1.000
_cell.angle_alpha   90.00
_cell.angle_beta   90.00
_cell.angle_gamma   90.00
#
_symmetry.space_group_name_H-M   'P 1'
#
loop_
_entity.id
_entity.type
_entity.pdbx_description
1 polymer ?
#
loop_
_entity_poly.entity_id
_entity_poly.type
_entity_poly.pdbx_seq_one_letter_code
_entity_poly.pdbx_strand_id
1 'polypeptide(L)'
;ALLPRLEQGTPRTVRELRFEIGEGRIAAPLRALAADYPDLAMGSYPWAAGGVHGTNIVIKGQDAARVDAAVARLEGALSTR
;
A
#
# COMPACT_ATOMS: atom_id res chain seq x y z
N ALA A 1 15.07 -27.39 8.07
CA ALA A 1 14.93 -27.03 7.97
C ALA A 1 14.69 -26.35 7.93
N LEU A 2 14.76 -26.25 8.00
CA LEU A 2 14.50 -25.67 7.94
C LEU A 2 14.22 -24.73 7.86
N LEU A 3 14.27 -24.39 7.96
CA LEU A 3 13.93 -23.60 7.91
C LEU A 3 13.79 -22.62 7.95
N PRO A 4 13.70 -22.52 7.90
CA PRO A 4 13.56 -21.56 7.88
C PRO A 4 13.37 -20.60 8.01
N ARG A 5 13.40 -20.46 8.10
CA ARG A 5 13.13 -19.68 8.16
C ARG A 5 13.16 -18.67 8.42
N LEU A 6 13.41 -18.49 8.35
CA LEU A 6 13.34 -17.67 8.54
C LEU A 6 12.90 -16.69 8.61
N GLU A 7 12.83 -16.59 8.07
CA GLU A 7 12.30 -15.69 8.13
C GLU A 7 11.57 -15.60 8.98
N GLN A 8 11.53 -15.85 9.42
CA GLN A 8 10.82 -15.92 10.28
C GLN A 8 11.01 -15.10 11.34
N GLY A 9 11.68 -14.66 11.79
CA GLY A 9 11.85 -13.83 12.89
C GLY A 9 11.50 -12.38 12.67
N THR A 10 11.24 -11.97 11.46
CA THR A 10 10.90 -10.58 11.21
C THR A 10 9.52 -10.48 10.62
N PRO A 11 8.52 -10.40 11.47
CA PRO A 11 7.16 -10.28 10.97
C PRO A 11 7.01 -9.01 10.15
N ARG A 12 6.20 -9.11 9.13
CA ARG A 12 5.96 -8.03 8.22
C ARG A 12 4.52 -7.58 8.35
N THR A 13 4.31 -6.28 8.45
CA THR A 13 2.98 -5.71 8.50
C THR A 13 2.52 -5.46 7.07
N VAL A 14 1.34 -5.94 6.75
CA VAL A 14 0.74 -5.78 5.42
C VAL A 14 -0.60 -5.09 5.59
N ARG A 15 -0.82 -4.04 4.81
CA ARG A 15 -2.11 -3.36 4.76
C ARG A 15 -2.58 -3.29 3.33
N GLU A 16 -3.81 -3.63 3.12
CA GLU A 16 -4.42 -3.58 1.80
C GLU A 16 -5.58 -2.60 1.83
N LEU A 17 -5.59 -1.69 0.85
CA LEU A 17 -6.61 -0.65 0.76
C LEU A 17 -7.30 -0.78 -0.59
N ARG A 18 -8.61 -0.66 -0.58
CA ARG A 18 -9.40 -0.73 -1.80
C ARG A 18 -10.00 0.62 -2.08
N PHE A 19 -9.70 1.15 -3.27
CA PHE A 19 -10.22 2.44 -3.68
C PHE A 19 -11.01 2.29 -4.97
N GLU A 20 -12.13 3.00 -5.06
CA GLU A 20 -12.89 3.07 -6.31
C GLU A 20 -12.39 4.26 -7.12
N ILE A 21 -11.09 4.32 -7.30
CA ILE A 21 -10.41 5.40 -7.99
C ILE A 21 -9.50 4.78 -9.03
N GLY A 22 -9.51 5.34 -10.22
CA GLY A 22 -8.68 4.83 -11.29
C GLY A 22 -7.21 4.95 -10.96
N GLU A 23 -6.43 4.01 -11.49
CA GLU A 23 -5.01 3.93 -11.19
C GLU A 23 -4.28 5.23 -11.55
N GLY A 24 -4.71 5.90 -12.61
CA GLY A 24 -4.07 7.14 -13.01
C GLY A 24 -4.16 8.24 -11.97
N ARG A 25 -5.23 8.24 -11.18
CA ARG A 25 -5.39 9.25 -10.12
C ARG A 25 -4.61 8.90 -8.87
N ILE A 26 -4.32 7.63 -8.69
CA ILE A 26 -3.59 7.17 -7.51
C ILE A 26 -2.09 7.25 -7.73
N ALA A 27 -1.63 7.17 -8.97
CA ALA A 27 -0.21 7.03 -9.27
C ALA A 27 0.64 8.15 -8.67
N ALA A 28 0.21 9.39 -8.81
CA ALA A 28 1.01 10.50 -8.30
C ALA A 28 1.09 10.53 -6.77
N PRO A 29 -0.03 10.41 -6.03
CA PRO A 29 0.07 10.35 -4.57
C PRO A 29 0.83 9.12 -4.09
N LEU A 30 0.68 7.98 -4.78
CA LEU A 30 1.41 6.78 -4.38
C LEU A 30 2.91 6.94 -4.60
N ARG A 31 3.28 7.57 -5.70
CA ARG A 31 4.70 7.81 -5.99
C ARG A 31 5.32 8.74 -4.95
N ALA A 32 4.60 9.79 -4.58
CA ALA A 32 5.07 10.70 -3.55
C ALA A 32 5.21 9.98 -2.21
N LEU A 33 4.26 9.11 -1.90
CA LEU A 33 4.30 8.36 -0.65
C LEU A 33 5.50 7.41 -0.65
N ALA A 34 5.75 6.74 -1.76
CA ALA A 34 6.87 5.82 -1.85
C ALA A 34 8.21 6.56 -1.68
N ALA A 35 8.28 7.79 -2.17
CA ALA A 35 9.49 8.59 -2.01
C ALA A 35 9.73 8.95 -0.54
N ASP A 36 8.66 9.18 0.22
CA ASP A 36 8.76 9.52 1.63
C ASP A 36 8.99 8.30 2.51
N TYR A 37 8.60 7.13 2.04
CA TYR A 37 8.72 5.88 2.80
C TYR A 37 9.47 4.85 1.97
N PRO A 38 10.76 5.09 1.68
CA PRO A 38 11.52 4.18 0.82
C PRO A 38 11.75 2.81 1.44
N ASP A 39 11.55 2.69 2.75
CA ASP A 39 11.71 1.42 3.45
C ASP A 39 10.48 0.53 3.32
N LEU A 40 9.38 1.03 2.77
CA LEU A 40 8.16 0.26 2.62
C LEU A 40 8.00 -0.19 1.18
N ALA A 41 7.40 -1.36 1.01
CA ALA A 41 7.06 -1.86 -0.32
C ALA A 41 5.61 -1.50 -0.61
N MET A 42 5.37 -0.95 -1.78
CA MET A 42 4.02 -0.53 -2.16
C MET A 42 3.71 -1.02 -3.56
N GLY A 43 2.49 -1.48 -3.76
CA GLY A 43 2.05 -1.91 -5.07
C GLY A 43 0.62 -1.50 -5.32
N SER A 44 0.29 -1.32 -6.59
CA SER A 44 -1.07 -1.00 -6.98
C SER A 44 -1.58 -2.07 -7.93
N TYR A 45 -2.83 -2.48 -7.72
CA TYR A 45 -3.44 -3.55 -8.48
C TYR A 45 -4.81 -3.08 -8.96
N PRO A 46 -4.92 -2.71 -10.24
CA PRO A 46 -6.20 -2.24 -10.76
C PRO A 46 -7.22 -3.36 -10.81
N TRP A 47 -8.47 -3.01 -10.64
CA TRP A 47 -9.57 -3.98 -10.72
C TRP A 47 -10.77 -3.32 -11.39
N ALA A 48 -11.65 -4.15 -11.91
CA ALA A 48 -12.89 -3.69 -12.49
C ALA A 48 -13.96 -4.71 -12.20
N ALA A 49 -15.14 -4.24 -11.82
CA ALA A 49 -16.26 -5.13 -11.50
C ALA A 49 -17.55 -4.37 -11.72
N GLY A 50 -18.45 -4.95 -12.50
CA GLY A 50 -19.77 -4.37 -12.69
C GLY A 50 -19.77 -2.95 -13.23
N GLY A 51 -18.83 -2.63 -14.07
CA GLY A 51 -18.73 -1.28 -14.65
C GLY A 51 -18.01 -0.29 -13.75
N VAL A 52 -17.56 -0.71 -12.59
CA VAL A 52 -16.82 0.13 -11.67
C VAL A 52 -15.34 -0.21 -11.78
N HIS A 53 -14.50 0.80 -11.79
CA HIS A 53 -13.06 0.63 -11.84
C HIS A 53 -12.45 1.13 -10.55
N GLY A 54 -11.41 0.46 -10.09
CA GLY A 54 -10.73 0.89 -8.90
C GLY A 54 -9.31 0.37 -8.83
N THR A 55 -8.67 0.59 -7.72
CA THR A 55 -7.30 0.17 -7.50
C THR A 55 -7.13 -0.27 -6.05
N ASN A 56 -6.53 -1.42 -5.88
CA ASN A 56 -6.12 -1.87 -4.55
C ASN A 56 -4.68 -1.48 -4.34
N ILE A 57 -4.38 -0.96 -3.16
CA ILE A 57 -3.02 -0.59 -2.80
C ILE A 57 -2.57 -1.51 -1.67
N VAL A 58 -1.41 -2.10 -1.82
CA VAL A 58 -0.83 -2.95 -0.78
C VAL A 58 0.44 -2.28 -0.28
N ILE A 59 0.54 -2.09 1.02
CA ILE A 59 1.70 -1.48 1.66
C ILE A 59 2.25 -2.48 2.67
N LYS A 60 3.53 -2.78 2.57
CA LYS A 60 4.19 -3.75 3.42
C LYS A 60 5.45 -3.17 4.02
N GLY A 61 5.73 -3.54 5.25
CA GLY A 61 6.97 -3.11 5.90
C GLY A 61 7.15 -3.82 7.21
N GLN A 62 8.33 -3.67 7.79
CA GLN A 62 8.65 -4.31 9.06
C GLN A 62 8.20 -3.48 10.26
N ASP A 63 8.05 -2.19 10.05
CA ASP A 63 7.64 -1.29 11.13
C ASP A 63 6.16 -0.97 10.97
N ALA A 64 5.33 -1.53 11.84
CA ALA A 64 3.89 -1.35 11.75
C ALA A 64 3.49 0.13 11.86
N ALA A 65 4.19 0.89 12.68
CA ALA A 65 3.86 2.30 12.85
C ALA A 65 4.10 3.07 11.56
N ARG A 66 5.17 2.74 10.84
CA ARG A 66 5.42 3.41 9.57
C ARG A 66 4.42 2.98 8.50
N VAL A 67 4.06 1.70 8.48
CA VAL A 67 3.05 1.23 7.54
C VAL A 67 1.72 1.94 7.79
N ASP A 68 1.32 2.03 9.05
CA ASP A 68 0.06 2.70 9.38
C ASP A 68 0.12 4.19 9.07
N ALA A 69 1.26 4.84 9.27
CA ALA A 69 1.42 6.25 8.93
C ALA A 69 1.30 6.46 7.42
N ALA A 70 1.89 5.56 6.64
CA ALA A 70 1.80 5.64 5.19
C ALA A 70 0.36 5.44 4.72
N VAL A 71 -0.34 4.49 5.32
CA VAL A 71 -1.75 4.25 4.99
C VAL A 71 -2.57 5.52 5.24
N ALA A 72 -2.38 6.13 6.41
CA ALA A 72 -3.14 7.32 6.75
C ALA A 72 -2.84 8.47 5.79
N ARG A 73 -1.58 8.63 5.39
CA ARG A 73 -1.22 9.66 4.44
C ARG A 73 -1.86 9.44 3.08
N LEU A 74 -1.86 8.19 2.63
CA LEU A 74 -2.45 7.89 1.33
C LEU A 74 -3.95 8.13 1.36
N GLU A 75 -4.61 7.69 2.41
CA GLU A 75 -6.05 7.91 2.54
C GLU A 75 -6.39 9.39 2.56
N GLY A 76 -5.60 10.18 3.29
CA GLY A 76 -5.81 11.61 3.33
C GLY A 76 -5.60 12.27 1.99
N ALA A 77 -4.58 11.84 1.26
CA ALA A 77 -4.30 12.41 -0.06
C ALA A 77 -5.40 12.11 -1.06
N LEU A 78 -6.00 10.93 -0.96
CA LEU A 78 -7.05 10.53 -1.91
C LEU A 78 -8.42 11.01 -1.52
N SER A 79 -8.66 11.27 -0.24
CA SER A 79 -9.95 11.79 0.17
C SER A 79 -10.02 13.30 0.04
N THR A 80 -8.91 13.97 0.03
CA THR A 80 -8.89 15.42 -0.13
C THR A 80 -9.11 15.78 -1.59
N ARG A 81 -9.96 16.69 -1.82
CA ARG A 81 -10.23 16.98 -3.15
C ARG A 81 -10.17 18.28 -3.45
#